data_41cc000d4aa59b2f156b67d651a0d68a
#
_entry.id   41cc000d4aa59b2f156b67d651a0d68a
#
_cell.length_a   1.000
_cell.length_b   1.000
_cell.length_c   1.000
_cell.angle_alpha   90.00
_cell.angle_beta   90.00
_cell.angle_gamma   90.00
#
_symmetry.space_group_name_H-M   'P 1'
#
loop_
_entity.id
_entity.type
_entity.pdbx_description
1 polymer ?
#
loop_
_entity_poly.entity_id
_entity_poly.type
_entity_poly.pdbx_seq_one_letter_code
_entity_poly.pdbx_strand_id
1 'polypeptide(L)'
;MESGQKAAAELLKMHPRPDAVFAVNDPAAIGMIKTLQKAGIRIPDEIAFVGFSESQSALIIEPNLTSVAQPTFEMGRVAAKLLLEQIRNYSETIGPHQSISLQGKLNIRESSQRKDQMHIQ
;
A
#
# COMPACT_ATOMS: atom_id res chain seq x y z
N MET A 1 -6.94 -6.44 8.47
CA MET A 1 -7.09 -5.49 9.59
C MET A 1 -6.50 -5.97 10.90
N GLU A 2 -6.74 -7.19 11.28
CA GLU A 2 -6.21 -7.74 12.54
C GLU A 2 -4.68 -7.62 12.62
N SER A 3 -3.98 -7.95 11.54
CA SER A 3 -2.52 -7.80 11.48
C SER A 3 -2.07 -6.36 11.68
N GLY A 4 -2.83 -5.39 11.13
CA GLY A 4 -2.58 -3.98 11.33
C GLY A 4 -2.77 -3.56 12.78
N GLN A 5 -3.80 -4.08 13.45
CA GLN A 5 -4.04 -3.79 14.86
C GLN A 5 -2.89 -4.29 15.74
N LYS A 6 -2.38 -5.50 15.47
CA LYS A 6 -1.24 -6.05 16.19
C LYS A 6 0.04 -5.21 15.94
N ALA A 7 0.28 -4.82 14.70
CA ALA A 7 1.42 -3.97 14.35
C ALA A 7 1.35 -2.61 15.05
N ALA A 8 0.17 -2.02 15.14
CA ALA A 8 -0.04 -0.75 15.85
C ALA A 8 0.28 -0.90 17.34
N ALA A 9 -0.13 -2.00 17.96
CA ALA A 9 0.17 -2.25 19.37
C ALA A 9 1.68 -2.33 19.62
N GLU A 10 2.42 -2.98 18.71
CA GLU A 10 3.89 -3.03 18.77
C GLU A 10 4.51 -1.64 18.58
N LEU A 11 3.99 -0.88 17.60
CA LEU A 11 4.49 0.46 17.31
C LEU A 11 4.33 1.40 18.51
N LEU A 12 3.22 1.30 19.26
CA LEU A 12 2.98 2.11 20.45
C LEU A 12 4.01 1.86 21.57
N LYS A 13 4.66 0.69 21.57
CA LYS A 13 5.71 0.35 22.54
C LYS A 13 7.09 0.87 22.13
N MET A 14 7.25 1.33 20.89
CA MET A 14 8.54 1.78 20.39
C MET A 14 8.92 3.17 20.92
N HIS A 15 10.21 3.34 21.27
CA HIS A 15 10.77 4.62 21.72
C HIS A 15 12.15 4.82 21.10
N PRO A 16 12.35 5.84 20.23
CA PRO A 16 11.32 6.74 19.68
C PRO A 16 10.40 6.02 18.69
N ARG A 17 9.20 6.57 18.52
CA ARG A 17 8.26 6.08 17.52
C ARG A 17 8.69 6.52 16.12
N PRO A 18 8.39 5.73 15.07
CA PRO A 18 8.65 6.17 13.70
C PRO A 18 7.76 7.35 13.31
N ASP A 19 8.25 8.16 12.38
CA ASP A 19 7.50 9.32 11.84
C ASP A 19 6.57 8.93 10.71
N ALA A 20 6.80 7.79 10.09
CA ALA A 20 6.02 7.33 8.96
C ALA A 20 5.99 5.81 8.90
N VAL A 21 4.91 5.28 8.34
CA VAL A 21 4.70 3.84 8.16
C VAL A 21 4.26 3.58 6.72
N PHE A 22 4.91 2.63 6.08
CA PHE A 22 4.44 2.02 4.84
C PHE A 22 3.86 0.66 5.18
N ALA A 23 2.58 0.46 4.88
CA ALA A 23 1.91 -0.81 5.12
C ALA A 23 1.83 -1.63 3.83
N VAL A 24 1.95 -2.94 3.97
CA VAL A 24 1.98 -3.87 2.85
C VAL A 24 0.71 -3.85 2.00
N ASN A 25 -0.42 -3.47 2.60
CA ASN A 25 -1.69 -3.31 1.90
C ASN A 25 -2.59 -2.34 2.67
N ASP A 26 -3.67 -1.90 2.03
CA ASP A 26 -4.58 -0.94 2.62
C ASP A 26 -5.30 -1.48 3.87
N PRO A 27 -5.80 -2.72 3.91
CA PRO A 27 -6.42 -3.22 5.14
C PRO A 27 -5.49 -3.17 6.36
N ALA A 28 -4.21 -3.48 6.18
CA ALA A 28 -3.23 -3.37 7.26
C ALA A 28 -3.03 -1.91 7.69
N ALA A 29 -2.90 -0.99 6.71
CA ALA A 29 -2.78 0.44 6.98
C ALA A 29 -3.99 0.96 7.77
N ILE A 30 -5.19 0.60 7.34
CA ILE A 30 -6.44 1.05 7.97
C ILE A 30 -6.55 0.51 9.40
N GLY A 31 -6.21 -0.76 9.62
CA GLY A 31 -6.17 -1.35 10.95
C GLY A 31 -5.22 -0.62 11.89
N MET A 32 -4.03 -0.26 11.40
CA MET A 32 -3.05 0.52 12.17
C MET A 32 -3.56 1.92 12.48
N ILE A 33 -4.04 2.63 11.46
CA ILE A 33 -4.53 4.01 11.62
C ILE A 33 -5.64 4.06 12.67
N LYS A 34 -6.63 3.18 12.57
CA LYS A 34 -7.74 3.15 13.52
C LYS A 34 -7.27 2.89 14.95
N THR A 35 -6.36 1.95 15.13
CA THR A 35 -5.83 1.62 16.46
C THR A 35 -5.02 2.78 17.03
N LEU A 36 -4.18 3.42 16.23
CA LEU A 36 -3.37 4.55 16.66
C LEU A 36 -4.24 5.77 16.98
N GLN A 37 -5.28 6.04 16.18
CA GLN A 37 -6.21 7.14 16.44
C GLN A 37 -6.95 6.94 17.76
N LYS A 38 -7.35 5.71 18.08
CA LYS A 38 -7.98 5.40 19.38
C LYS A 38 -7.03 5.64 20.56
N ALA A 39 -5.72 5.52 20.32
CA ALA A 39 -4.69 5.80 21.31
C ALA A 39 -4.30 7.28 21.37
N GLY A 40 -4.96 8.14 20.59
CA GLY A 40 -4.71 9.57 20.59
C GLY A 40 -3.60 10.04 19.66
N ILE A 41 -3.08 9.16 18.80
CA ILE A 41 -2.04 9.50 17.83
C ILE A 41 -2.70 10.21 16.64
N ARG A 42 -2.12 11.33 16.23
CA ARG A 42 -2.61 12.13 15.09
C ARG A 42 -1.95 11.67 13.80
N ILE A 43 -2.76 11.40 12.79
CA ILE A 43 -2.34 11.00 11.45
C ILE A 43 -2.75 12.12 10.47
N PRO A 44 -1.86 12.72 9.71
CA PRO A 44 -0.43 12.40 9.53
C PRO A 44 0.54 13.16 10.44
N ASP A 45 0.04 14.05 11.34
CA ASP A 45 0.92 14.98 12.05
C ASP A 45 2.00 14.30 12.87
N GLU A 46 1.66 13.24 13.59
CA GLU A 46 2.64 12.48 14.39
C GLU A 46 3.22 11.31 13.61
N ILE A 47 2.38 10.60 12.86
CA ILE A 47 2.81 9.48 12.02
C ILE A 47 2.10 9.57 10.69
N ALA A 48 2.85 9.63 9.60
CA ALA A 48 2.32 9.59 8.26
C ALA A 48 2.13 8.14 7.79
N PHE A 49 1.16 7.89 6.92
CA PHE A 49 0.83 6.54 6.45
C PHE A 49 0.74 6.46 4.94
N VAL A 50 1.27 5.38 4.40
CA VAL A 50 1.12 5.00 3.00
C VAL A 50 0.71 3.53 2.95
N GLY A 51 -0.31 3.23 2.16
CA GLY A 51 -0.75 1.87 1.88
C GLY A 51 -0.33 1.38 0.50
N PHE A 52 -0.88 0.25 0.11
CA PHE A 52 -0.57 -0.38 -1.17
C PHE A 52 -1.79 -1.15 -1.67
N SER A 53 -1.99 -1.15 -2.98
CA SER A 53 -3.10 -1.79 -3.72
C SER A 53 -4.40 -0.98 -3.79
N GLU A 54 -4.43 0.21 -3.27
CA GLU A 54 -5.53 1.19 -3.36
C GLU A 54 -6.93 0.57 -3.38
N SER A 55 -7.42 0.21 -2.19
CA SER A 55 -8.79 -0.23 -2.01
C SER A 55 -9.76 0.97 -1.98
N GLN A 56 -11.06 0.70 -2.18
CA GLN A 56 -12.08 1.74 -2.00
C GLN A 56 -12.04 2.35 -0.58
N SER A 57 -11.65 1.56 0.40
CA SER A 57 -11.54 2.02 1.78
C SER A 57 -10.51 3.14 1.97
N ALA A 58 -9.52 3.24 1.07
CA ALA A 58 -8.53 4.32 1.10
C ALA A 58 -9.18 5.70 0.92
N LEU A 59 -10.28 5.78 0.19
CA LEU A 59 -11.02 7.01 -0.05
C LEU A 59 -12.05 7.32 1.04
N ILE A 60 -12.38 6.34 1.86
CA ILE A 60 -13.43 6.47 2.89
C ILE A 60 -12.83 6.77 4.26
N ILE A 61 -11.67 6.20 4.55
CA ILE A 61 -11.02 6.42 5.85
C ILE A 61 -10.60 7.89 6.04
N GLU A 62 -10.61 8.34 7.28
CA GLU A 62 -10.22 9.71 7.67
C GLU A 62 -8.92 9.65 8.51
N PRO A 63 -7.79 10.25 8.06
CA PRO A 63 -7.62 10.93 6.76
C PRO A 63 -7.59 9.94 5.60
N ASN A 64 -7.90 10.41 4.39
CA ASN A 64 -7.85 9.58 3.20
C ASN A 64 -6.44 9.04 2.98
N LEU A 65 -6.35 7.78 2.63
CA LEU A 65 -5.07 7.04 2.60
C LEU A 65 -4.32 7.25 1.28
N THR A 66 -3.09 7.74 1.39
CA THR A 66 -2.12 7.68 0.30
C THR A 66 -1.83 6.21 0.00
N SER A 67 -1.96 5.81 -1.25
CA SER A 67 -1.78 4.41 -1.63
C SER A 67 -1.28 4.28 -3.05
N VAL A 68 -0.64 3.16 -3.34
CA VAL A 68 -0.18 2.83 -4.69
C VAL A 68 -1.29 2.04 -5.40
N ALA A 69 -1.83 2.61 -6.47
CA ALA A 69 -2.76 1.92 -7.35
C ALA A 69 -2.00 1.02 -8.31
N GLN A 70 -2.32 -0.28 -8.29
CA GLN A 70 -1.74 -1.24 -9.22
C GLN A 70 -2.57 -1.27 -10.51
N PRO A 71 -1.94 -1.44 -11.69
CA PRO A 71 -2.66 -1.55 -12.95
C PRO A 71 -3.26 -2.97 -13.08
N THR A 72 -4.24 -3.29 -12.26
CA THR A 72 -4.77 -4.66 -12.11
C THR A 72 -5.37 -5.22 -13.38
N PHE A 73 -6.09 -4.40 -14.15
CA PHE A 73 -6.64 -4.84 -15.44
C PHE A 73 -5.51 -5.23 -16.41
N GLU A 74 -4.50 -4.37 -16.56
CA GLU A 74 -3.36 -4.65 -17.43
C GLU A 74 -2.56 -5.85 -16.96
N MET A 75 -2.40 -6.01 -15.65
CA MET A 75 -1.72 -7.17 -15.08
C MET A 75 -2.44 -8.46 -15.46
N GLY A 76 -3.77 -8.48 -15.35
CA GLY A 76 -4.57 -9.64 -15.76
C GLY A 76 -4.47 -9.92 -17.25
N ARG A 77 -4.57 -8.87 -18.07
CA ARG A 77 -4.46 -8.99 -19.53
C ARG A 77 -3.11 -9.55 -19.95
N VAL A 78 -2.04 -9.01 -19.42
CA VAL A 78 -0.67 -9.44 -19.74
C VAL A 78 -0.40 -10.86 -19.23
N ALA A 79 -0.85 -11.19 -18.02
CA ALA A 79 -0.70 -12.52 -17.47
C ALA A 79 -1.43 -13.57 -18.31
N ALA A 80 -2.66 -13.27 -18.74
CA ALA A 80 -3.42 -14.17 -19.60
C ALA A 80 -2.72 -14.38 -20.96
N LYS A 81 -2.20 -13.31 -21.54
CA LYS A 81 -1.46 -13.38 -22.81
C LYS A 81 -0.22 -14.25 -22.68
N LEU A 82 0.55 -14.06 -21.62
CA LEU A 82 1.75 -14.86 -21.36
C LEU A 82 1.41 -16.35 -21.18
N LEU A 83 0.36 -16.64 -20.44
CA LEU A 83 -0.09 -18.02 -20.21
C LEU A 83 -0.51 -18.67 -21.54
N LEU A 84 -1.31 -17.97 -22.37
CA LEU A 84 -1.74 -18.49 -23.67
C LEU A 84 -0.54 -18.75 -24.59
N GLU A 85 0.45 -17.87 -24.61
CA GLU A 85 1.68 -18.07 -25.38
C GLU A 85 2.44 -19.30 -24.89
N GLN A 86 2.54 -19.51 -23.59
CA GLN A 86 3.17 -20.69 -23.01
C GLN A 86 2.46 -21.97 -23.40
N ILE A 87 1.14 -21.98 -23.41
CA ILE A 87 0.32 -23.12 -23.82
C ILE A 87 0.55 -23.44 -25.30
N ARG A 88 0.55 -22.41 -26.17
CA ARG A 88 0.74 -22.58 -27.62
C ARG A 88 2.13 -23.07 -27.98
N ASN A 89 3.14 -22.63 -27.25
CA ASN A 89 4.54 -22.90 -27.51
C ASN A 89 5.11 -23.94 -26.54
N TYR A 90 4.24 -24.77 -25.94
CA TYR A 90 4.68 -25.78 -24.99
C TYR A 90 5.69 -26.72 -25.64
N SER A 91 6.85 -26.83 -25.01
CA SER A 91 7.85 -27.83 -25.32
C SER A 91 8.34 -28.46 -24.02
N GLU A 92 8.86 -29.72 -24.09
CA GLU A 92 9.41 -30.40 -22.92
C GLU A 92 10.65 -29.70 -22.34
N THR A 93 11.28 -28.84 -23.13
CA THR A 93 12.38 -27.99 -22.67
C THR A 93 11.81 -26.72 -22.05
N ILE A 94 12.20 -26.45 -20.79
CA ILE A 94 11.84 -25.23 -20.09
C ILE A 94 12.57 -24.07 -20.78
N GLY A 95 11.81 -23.23 -21.49
CA GLY A 95 12.35 -22.01 -22.09
C GLY A 95 12.64 -20.92 -21.03
N PRO A 96 13.28 -19.82 -21.43
CA PRO A 96 13.53 -18.71 -20.50
C PRO A 96 12.22 -18.12 -19.98
N HIS A 97 12.18 -17.85 -18.67
CA HIS A 97 11.04 -17.18 -18.04
C HIS A 97 10.96 -15.73 -18.52
N GLN A 98 9.75 -15.29 -18.87
CA GLN A 98 9.50 -13.90 -19.19
C GLN A 98 9.07 -13.15 -17.94
N SER A 99 9.64 -11.97 -17.76
CA SER A 99 9.26 -11.06 -16.68
C SER A 99 8.84 -9.72 -17.29
N ILE A 100 7.62 -9.31 -17.00
CA ILE A 100 7.08 -8.02 -17.47
C ILE A 100 6.74 -7.19 -16.25
N SER A 101 7.31 -5.99 -16.18
CA SER A 101 7.02 -5.04 -15.12
C SER A 101 6.01 -4.01 -15.61
N LEU A 102 4.94 -3.82 -14.83
CA LEU A 102 3.95 -2.78 -15.08
C LEU A 102 4.05 -1.75 -13.97
N GLN A 103 3.93 -0.48 -14.35
CA GLN A 103 4.10 0.62 -13.40
C GLN A 103 2.80 0.92 -12.66
N GLY A 104 2.88 0.97 -11.32
CA GLY A 104 1.79 1.46 -10.48
C GLY A 104 1.79 2.98 -10.43
N LYS A 105 0.76 3.54 -9.80
CA LYS A 105 0.60 4.98 -9.62
C LYS A 105 0.45 5.30 -8.14
N LEU A 106 1.30 6.18 -7.62
CA LEU A 106 1.17 6.68 -6.26
C LEU A 106 0.12 7.79 -6.24
N ASN A 107 -0.97 7.56 -5.50
CA ASN A 107 -2.01 8.56 -5.27
C ASN A 107 -1.81 9.17 -3.89
N ILE A 108 -1.28 10.37 -3.85
CA ILE A 108 -0.96 11.08 -2.61
C ILE A 108 -2.24 11.70 -2.04
N ARG A 109 -2.52 11.41 -0.76
CA ARG A 109 -3.68 11.89 -0.04
C ARG A 109 -3.28 12.41 1.34
N GLU A 110 -4.25 12.75 2.17
CA GLU A 110 -4.03 13.42 3.45
C GLU A 110 -3.16 12.62 4.43
N SER A 111 -3.22 11.28 4.40
CA SER A 111 -2.51 10.45 5.38
C SER A 111 -0.99 10.59 5.34
N SER A 112 -0.43 11.13 4.26
CA SER A 112 1.01 11.33 4.11
C SER A 112 1.39 12.80 3.95
N GLN A 113 0.43 13.75 4.01
CA GLN A 113 0.70 15.17 3.81
C GLN A 113 0.60 15.91 5.13
N ARG A 114 1.75 16.17 5.75
CA ARG A 114 1.84 17.03 6.94
C ARG A 114 1.79 18.49 6.51
N LYS A 115 1.05 19.30 7.27
CA LYS A 115 0.92 20.73 6.98
C LYS A 115 2.25 21.46 6.95
N ASP A 116 3.18 21.06 7.82
CA ASP A 116 4.50 21.69 7.92
C ASP A 116 5.38 21.41 6.70
N GLN A 117 5.15 20.31 6.00
CA GLN A 117 5.90 19.93 4.81
C GLN A 117 5.37 20.61 3.55
N MET A 118 4.15 21.14 3.57
CA MET A 118 3.58 21.84 2.42
C MET A 118 4.25 23.20 2.15
N HIS A 119 5.05 23.68 3.09
CA HIS A 119 5.78 24.95 2.96
C HIS A 119 7.24 24.78 2.55
N ILE A 120 7.71 23.53 2.42
CA ILE A 120 9.09 23.23 2.04
C ILE A 120 9.13 22.89 0.55
N GLN A 121 9.02 23.89 -0.28
CA GLN A 121 9.29 23.73 -1.71
C GLN A 121 10.27 24.79 -2.15
#